data_f5e030e46932dfd3306e9a435da0f5a8
#
_entry.id   f5e030e46932dfd3306e9a435da0f5a8
#
_cell.length_a   1.000
_cell.length_b   1.000
_cell.length_c   1.000
_cell.angle_alpha   90.00
_cell.angle_beta   90.00
_cell.angle_gamma   90.00
#
_symmetry.space_group_name_H-M   'P 1'
#
loop_
_entity.id
_entity.type
_entity.pdbx_description
1 polymer ?
#
loop_
_entity_poly.entity_id
_entity_poly.type
_entity_poly.pdbx_seq_one_letter_code
_entity_poly.pdbx_strand_id
1 'polypeptide(L)'
;MVVKNSEVKMEYDPKNMQFRRLGSSGLRVPVFSLGGWLTFGGTVKGDPVKEIVKTAFENGINMIDLAETYANGESEREIGRVLEELGIRRSDVILTGKIFFGVGRKGPNDRGLSRKHIVEGVNETLERLRTDYIDIVFAHRPDPTVPMEEIVRAFNHVIETGKAFYWGTSEWSARQVEEAHHVASKLNLIAPISEQVQYHCLHRQRFESEYQYLYEKYNYGTTIWSALASGLLTGKYNDGIPKGSRFDTNPDFFKNTVESLSKEDGQKKIEKVKELTAFAEKELGCSVSNLALAWAASHPHASTVILGATKPEQIIDNLKALEVLKKITPEVRQKINKILDNDPSPEPNLRPL
;
A
#
# COMPACT_ATOMS: atom_id res chain seq x y z
N MET A 1 -12.54 -21.18 -6.06
CA MET A 1 -13.70 -21.05 -6.98
C MET A 1 -14.31 -19.68 -6.76
N VAL A 2 -14.58 -18.92 -7.82
CA VAL A 2 -15.26 -17.62 -7.71
C VAL A 2 -16.66 -17.86 -7.14
N VAL A 3 -17.05 -17.11 -6.09
CA VAL A 3 -18.39 -17.20 -5.51
C VAL A 3 -19.43 -16.86 -6.58
N LYS A 4 -20.29 -17.80 -6.93
CA LYS A 4 -21.39 -17.58 -7.89
C LYS A 4 -22.41 -16.59 -7.30
N ASN A 5 -23.08 -15.81 -8.13
CA ASN A 5 -24.07 -14.81 -7.67
C ASN A 5 -25.16 -15.41 -6.75
N SER A 6 -25.49 -16.69 -6.92
CA SER A 6 -26.46 -17.40 -6.05
C SER A 6 -25.93 -17.76 -4.65
N GLU A 7 -24.63 -17.57 -4.38
CA GLU A 7 -23.96 -17.95 -3.13
C GLU A 7 -23.45 -16.73 -2.35
N VAL A 8 -23.76 -15.50 -2.82
CA VAL A 8 -23.35 -14.26 -2.15
C VAL A 8 -24.05 -14.15 -0.81
N LYS A 9 -23.25 -14.04 0.26
CA LYS A 9 -23.73 -13.87 1.66
C LYS A 9 -23.54 -12.47 2.17
N MET A 10 -22.55 -11.74 1.63
CA MET A 10 -22.26 -10.34 2.00
C MET A 10 -22.29 -9.46 0.75
N GLU A 11 -23.20 -8.51 0.73
CA GLU A 11 -23.29 -7.46 -0.29
C GLU A 11 -22.37 -6.30 0.07
N TYR A 12 -21.70 -5.72 -0.93
CA TYR A 12 -20.85 -4.56 -0.72
C TYR A 12 -21.68 -3.28 -0.55
N ASP A 13 -21.36 -2.52 0.48
CA ASP A 13 -21.89 -1.18 0.71
C ASP A 13 -20.71 -0.22 0.94
N PRO A 14 -20.51 0.79 0.08
CA PRO A 14 -19.39 1.73 0.21
C PRO A 14 -19.47 2.61 1.47
N LYS A 15 -20.61 2.68 2.17
CA LYS A 15 -20.82 3.53 3.34
C LYS A 15 -20.37 4.98 3.05
N ASN A 16 -19.49 5.52 3.89
CA ASN A 16 -18.92 6.87 3.74
C ASN A 16 -17.53 6.85 3.06
N MET A 17 -17.11 5.72 2.48
CA MET A 17 -15.82 5.61 1.81
C MET A 17 -15.78 6.48 0.57
N GLN A 18 -14.70 7.25 0.44
CA GLN A 18 -14.43 8.02 -0.77
C GLN A 18 -13.64 7.13 -1.76
N PHE A 19 -13.93 7.31 -3.05
CA PHE A 19 -13.24 6.60 -4.13
C PHE A 19 -12.50 7.57 -5.02
N ARG A 20 -11.31 7.17 -5.45
CA ARG A 20 -10.45 7.93 -6.36
C ARG A 20 -10.07 7.10 -7.57
N ARG A 21 -9.80 7.74 -8.68
CA ARG A 21 -9.18 7.05 -9.82
C ARG A 21 -7.77 6.63 -9.45
N LEU A 22 -7.38 5.43 -9.88
CA LEU A 22 -5.99 5.00 -9.77
C LEU A 22 -5.23 5.48 -11.01
N GLY A 23 -4.61 6.64 -10.88
CA GLY A 23 -3.88 7.29 -11.96
C GLY A 23 -4.76 7.61 -13.18
N SER A 24 -4.22 7.33 -14.37
CA SER A 24 -4.92 7.50 -15.66
C SER A 24 -5.93 6.40 -15.95
N SER A 25 -5.96 5.31 -15.16
CA SER A 25 -6.86 4.17 -15.39
C SER A 25 -8.33 4.52 -15.10
N GLY A 26 -9.26 3.69 -15.57
CA GLY A 26 -10.69 3.77 -15.22
C GLY A 26 -11.01 3.23 -13.82
N LEU A 27 -10.06 2.53 -13.18
CA LEU A 27 -10.28 1.87 -11.90
C LEU A 27 -10.49 2.89 -10.78
N ARG A 28 -11.54 2.66 -9.96
CA ARG A 28 -11.83 3.43 -8.76
C ARG A 28 -11.41 2.62 -7.53
N VAL A 29 -10.54 3.18 -6.72
CA VAL A 29 -10.05 2.56 -5.48
C VAL A 29 -10.54 3.34 -4.25
N PRO A 30 -10.81 2.66 -3.12
CA PRO A 30 -11.19 3.34 -1.89
C PRO A 30 -9.99 4.14 -1.36
N VAL A 31 -10.24 5.26 -0.72
CA VAL A 31 -9.17 6.12 -0.17
C VAL A 31 -8.36 5.41 0.91
N PHE A 32 -8.96 4.43 1.58
CA PHE A 32 -8.29 3.49 2.47
C PHE A 32 -8.50 2.07 2.00
N SER A 33 -7.41 1.29 1.96
CA SER A 33 -7.38 -0.14 1.61
C SER A 33 -6.76 -0.96 2.74
N LEU A 34 -6.90 -2.27 2.70
CA LEU A 34 -6.42 -3.18 3.74
C LEU A 34 -5.17 -3.94 3.28
N GLY A 35 -4.09 -3.88 4.05
CA GLY A 35 -2.83 -4.57 3.76
C GLY A 35 -2.62 -5.83 4.57
N GLY A 36 -2.10 -6.87 3.93
CA GLY A 36 -1.82 -8.17 4.55
C GLY A 36 -0.41 -8.33 5.15
N TRP A 37 0.51 -7.37 4.90
CA TRP A 37 1.91 -7.50 5.29
C TRP A 37 2.12 -7.64 6.80
N LEU A 38 2.91 -8.63 7.21
CA LEU A 38 3.21 -9.03 8.59
C LEU A 38 1.97 -9.43 9.42
N THR A 39 0.77 -9.36 8.87
CA THR A 39 -0.47 -9.61 9.61
C THR A 39 -1.07 -10.95 9.20
N PHE A 40 -1.65 -11.05 8.02
CA PHE A 40 -2.40 -12.21 7.60
C PHE A 40 -1.50 -13.39 7.28
N GLY A 41 -1.83 -14.57 7.85
CA GLY A 41 -1.01 -15.78 7.72
C GLY A 41 0.31 -15.75 8.52
N GLY A 42 0.70 -14.57 9.02
CA GLY A 42 1.85 -14.36 9.89
C GLY A 42 1.46 -14.29 11.37
N THR A 43 1.33 -13.07 11.88
CA THR A 43 0.96 -12.82 13.29
C THR A 43 -0.51 -13.05 13.58
N VAL A 44 -1.38 -12.99 12.58
CA VAL A 44 -2.83 -13.24 12.68
C VAL A 44 -3.23 -14.33 11.70
N LYS A 45 -3.97 -15.34 12.18
CA LYS A 45 -4.41 -16.51 11.39
C LYS A 45 -5.83 -16.90 11.74
N GLY A 46 -6.53 -17.56 10.80
CA GLY A 46 -7.85 -18.15 11.04
C GLY A 46 -8.96 -17.12 11.24
N ASP A 47 -9.84 -17.34 12.22
CA ASP A 47 -11.02 -16.51 12.47
C ASP A 47 -10.71 -15.03 12.73
N PRO A 48 -9.65 -14.64 13.45
CA PRO A 48 -9.25 -13.25 13.57
C PRO A 48 -9.01 -12.54 12.22
N VAL A 49 -8.44 -13.22 11.20
CA VAL A 49 -8.30 -12.66 9.85
C VAL A 49 -9.68 -12.40 9.24
N LYS A 50 -10.59 -13.36 9.39
CA LYS A 50 -11.97 -13.25 8.89
C LYS A 50 -12.70 -12.06 9.50
N GLU A 51 -12.59 -11.85 10.82
CA GLU A 51 -13.23 -10.72 11.50
C GLU A 51 -12.65 -9.37 11.04
N ILE A 52 -11.34 -9.27 10.82
CA ILE A 52 -10.70 -8.05 10.31
C ILE A 52 -11.21 -7.75 8.88
N VAL A 53 -11.19 -8.73 7.99
CA VAL A 53 -11.64 -8.57 6.59
C VAL A 53 -13.13 -8.23 6.54
N LYS A 54 -13.96 -8.93 7.32
CA LYS A 54 -15.39 -8.67 7.46
C LYS A 54 -15.63 -7.23 7.89
N THR A 55 -14.98 -6.80 8.98
CA THR A 55 -15.11 -5.43 9.50
C THR A 55 -14.68 -4.39 8.48
N ALA A 56 -13.59 -4.62 7.75
CA ALA A 56 -13.13 -3.73 6.70
C ALA A 56 -14.16 -3.60 5.57
N PHE A 57 -14.68 -4.72 5.09
CA PHE A 57 -15.66 -4.77 4.00
C PHE A 57 -16.99 -4.11 4.40
N GLU A 58 -17.50 -4.40 5.60
CA GLU A 58 -18.72 -3.80 6.15
C GLU A 58 -18.61 -2.28 6.36
N ASN A 59 -17.38 -1.74 6.40
CA ASN A 59 -17.11 -0.31 6.54
C ASN A 59 -16.57 0.35 5.25
N GLY A 60 -16.81 -0.28 4.10
CA GLY A 60 -16.55 0.30 2.78
C GLY A 60 -15.14 0.09 2.25
N ILE A 61 -14.26 -0.66 2.93
CA ILE A 61 -12.97 -1.08 2.38
C ILE A 61 -13.16 -2.32 1.53
N ASN A 62 -12.99 -2.18 0.22
CA ASN A 62 -13.10 -3.30 -0.72
C ASN A 62 -11.82 -3.60 -1.49
N MET A 63 -10.70 -2.97 -1.14
CA MET A 63 -9.39 -3.25 -1.73
C MET A 63 -8.48 -3.91 -0.71
N ILE A 64 -7.89 -5.04 -1.09
CA ILE A 64 -6.97 -5.83 -0.23
C ILE A 64 -5.63 -5.97 -0.95
N ASP A 65 -4.56 -5.52 -0.28
CA ASP A 65 -3.20 -5.51 -0.81
C ASP A 65 -2.37 -6.66 -0.25
N LEU A 66 -1.88 -7.51 -1.15
CA LEU A 66 -1.15 -8.73 -0.85
C LEU A 66 0.16 -8.81 -1.63
N ALA A 67 0.94 -9.86 -1.39
CA ALA A 67 2.12 -10.24 -2.17
C ALA A 67 2.43 -11.73 -1.98
N GLU A 68 3.02 -12.36 -2.99
CA GLU A 68 3.45 -13.76 -2.94
C GLU A 68 4.33 -14.07 -1.71
N THR A 69 5.20 -13.12 -1.34
CA THR A 69 6.16 -13.28 -0.24
C THR A 69 5.54 -13.11 1.16
N TYR A 70 4.34 -12.52 1.28
CA TYR A 70 3.77 -12.25 2.60
C TYR A 70 3.44 -13.56 3.32
N ALA A 71 4.13 -13.79 4.45
CA ALA A 71 4.09 -15.05 5.20
C ALA A 71 4.33 -16.28 4.31
N ASN A 72 5.20 -16.17 3.28
CA ASN A 72 5.49 -17.23 2.29
C ASN A 72 4.22 -17.77 1.59
N GLY A 73 3.35 -16.88 1.16
CA GLY A 73 2.09 -17.19 0.47
C GLY A 73 0.89 -17.45 1.39
N GLU A 74 1.08 -17.59 2.71
CA GLU A 74 -0.01 -17.83 3.64
C GLU A 74 -0.98 -16.65 3.74
N SER A 75 -0.50 -15.42 3.51
CA SER A 75 -1.36 -14.22 3.47
C SER A 75 -2.42 -14.33 2.37
N GLU A 76 -2.03 -14.79 1.19
CA GLU A 76 -2.96 -15.01 0.07
C GLU A 76 -3.90 -16.18 0.33
N ARG A 77 -3.42 -17.30 0.94
CA ARG A 77 -4.27 -18.44 1.30
C ARG A 77 -5.35 -18.07 2.31
N GLU A 78 -4.99 -17.30 3.34
CA GLU A 78 -5.94 -16.81 4.34
C GLU A 78 -7.01 -15.92 3.71
N ILE A 79 -6.62 -15.00 2.82
CA ILE A 79 -7.60 -14.12 2.15
C ILE A 79 -8.50 -14.92 1.20
N GLY A 80 -7.94 -15.83 0.40
CA GLY A 80 -8.75 -16.70 -0.46
C GLY A 80 -9.80 -17.50 0.32
N ARG A 81 -9.41 -18.09 1.46
CA ARG A 81 -10.31 -18.77 2.37
C ARG A 81 -11.41 -17.86 2.93
N VAL A 82 -11.00 -16.69 3.43
CA VAL A 82 -11.91 -15.74 4.08
C VAL A 82 -12.96 -15.18 3.11
N LEU A 83 -12.54 -14.81 1.88
CA LEU A 83 -13.50 -14.31 0.88
C LEU A 83 -14.53 -15.36 0.50
N GLU A 84 -14.14 -16.64 0.41
CA GLU A 84 -15.04 -17.76 0.14
C GLU A 84 -16.00 -18.00 1.33
N GLU A 85 -15.50 -18.06 2.56
CA GLU A 85 -16.31 -18.26 3.77
C GLU A 85 -17.32 -17.13 4.02
N LEU A 86 -16.92 -15.88 3.78
CA LEU A 86 -17.79 -14.71 3.89
C LEU A 86 -18.79 -14.62 2.74
N GLY A 87 -18.59 -15.39 1.66
CA GLY A 87 -19.44 -15.33 0.47
C GLY A 87 -19.41 -13.96 -0.20
N ILE A 88 -18.26 -13.30 -0.22
CA ILE A 88 -18.08 -12.01 -0.89
C ILE A 88 -17.94 -12.25 -2.40
N ARG A 89 -18.75 -11.52 -3.19
CA ARG A 89 -18.68 -11.58 -4.67
C ARG A 89 -17.31 -11.08 -5.13
N ARG A 90 -16.64 -11.85 -6.01
CA ARG A 90 -15.30 -11.50 -6.50
C ARG A 90 -15.23 -10.10 -7.14
N SER A 91 -16.28 -9.71 -7.87
CA SER A 91 -16.36 -8.38 -8.50
C SER A 91 -16.56 -7.21 -7.54
N ASP A 92 -16.88 -7.47 -6.28
CA ASP A 92 -17.07 -6.44 -5.26
C ASP A 92 -15.75 -6.08 -4.56
N VAL A 93 -14.68 -6.86 -4.78
CA VAL A 93 -13.35 -6.62 -4.19
C VAL A 93 -12.31 -6.34 -5.24
N ILE A 94 -11.34 -5.50 -4.88
CA ILE A 94 -10.12 -5.23 -5.63
C ILE A 94 -8.98 -5.97 -4.92
N LEU A 95 -8.43 -6.98 -5.58
CA LEU A 95 -7.30 -7.75 -5.06
C LEU A 95 -6.02 -7.32 -5.77
N THR A 96 -4.98 -7.02 -4.99
CA THR A 96 -3.67 -6.77 -5.54
C THR A 96 -2.68 -7.82 -5.10
N GLY A 97 -1.81 -8.22 -6.00
CA GLY A 97 -0.69 -9.12 -5.74
C GLY A 97 0.62 -8.49 -6.17
N LYS A 98 1.75 -9.04 -5.71
CA LYS A 98 3.09 -8.53 -6.06
C LYS A 98 4.05 -9.68 -6.30
N ILE A 99 4.87 -9.56 -7.36
CA ILE A 99 5.83 -10.56 -7.78
C ILE A 99 7.24 -9.99 -7.70
N PHE A 100 8.15 -10.67 -7.01
CA PHE A 100 9.59 -10.44 -6.97
C PHE A 100 10.33 -11.39 -6.01
N PHE A 101 9.89 -11.47 -4.74
CA PHE A 101 10.66 -12.16 -3.67
C PHE A 101 10.44 -13.66 -3.61
N GLY A 102 9.40 -14.17 -4.29
CA GLY A 102 8.99 -15.57 -4.23
C GLY A 102 8.36 -15.97 -2.89
N VAL A 103 8.17 -17.27 -2.72
CA VAL A 103 7.50 -17.88 -1.56
C VAL A 103 8.46 -18.72 -0.69
N GLY A 104 9.68 -18.26 -0.51
CA GLY A 104 10.69 -18.93 0.32
C GLY A 104 11.47 -20.05 -0.37
N ARG A 105 11.16 -20.40 -1.63
CA ARG A 105 11.98 -21.28 -2.46
C ARG A 105 13.32 -20.61 -2.79
N LYS A 106 14.36 -21.40 -3.07
CA LYS A 106 15.74 -20.92 -3.26
C LYS A 106 16.32 -21.20 -4.65
N GLY A 107 15.50 -21.64 -5.59
CA GLY A 107 15.94 -21.86 -6.97
C GLY A 107 16.31 -20.54 -7.67
N PRO A 108 17.14 -20.58 -8.71
CA PRO A 108 17.62 -19.37 -9.40
C PRO A 108 16.49 -18.58 -10.10
N ASN A 109 15.37 -19.23 -10.39
CA ASN A 109 14.20 -18.63 -11.04
C ASN A 109 13.00 -18.43 -10.10
N ASP A 110 13.18 -18.61 -8.79
CA ASP A 110 12.09 -18.49 -7.80
C ASP A 110 11.91 -17.08 -7.30
N ARG A 111 12.58 -16.09 -7.89
CA ARG A 111 12.50 -14.65 -7.55
C ARG A 111 12.94 -13.78 -8.71
N GLY A 112 12.73 -12.47 -8.56
CA GLY A 112 13.05 -11.45 -9.58
C GLY A 112 11.91 -11.23 -10.55
N LEU A 113 12.19 -10.54 -11.67
CA LEU A 113 11.21 -10.15 -12.68
C LEU A 113 11.44 -10.82 -14.04
N SER A 114 12.06 -12.00 -14.08
CA SER A 114 12.08 -12.77 -15.32
C SER A 114 10.64 -13.09 -15.78
N ARG A 115 10.44 -13.20 -17.09
CA ARG A 115 9.15 -13.61 -17.65
C ARG A 115 8.64 -14.90 -17.00
N LYS A 116 9.55 -15.87 -16.75
CA LYS A 116 9.22 -17.12 -16.09
C LYS A 116 8.60 -16.88 -14.72
N HIS A 117 9.31 -16.13 -13.85
CA HIS A 117 8.83 -15.91 -12.48
C HIS A 117 7.55 -15.05 -12.44
N ILE A 118 7.42 -14.03 -13.29
CA ILE A 118 6.20 -13.21 -13.37
C ILE A 118 4.99 -14.09 -13.70
N VAL A 119 5.08 -14.92 -14.75
CA VAL A 119 3.93 -15.72 -15.21
C VAL A 119 3.58 -16.83 -14.21
N GLU A 120 4.59 -17.56 -13.72
CA GLU A 120 4.37 -18.64 -12.74
C GLU A 120 3.92 -18.09 -11.39
N GLY A 121 4.55 -17.00 -10.90
CA GLY A 121 4.20 -16.36 -9.63
C GLY A 121 2.76 -15.85 -9.61
N VAL A 122 2.28 -15.25 -10.72
CA VAL A 122 0.87 -14.85 -10.83
C VAL A 122 -0.05 -16.08 -10.80
N ASN A 123 0.27 -17.16 -11.51
CA ASN A 123 -0.55 -18.38 -11.47
C ASN A 123 -0.64 -18.95 -10.05
N GLU A 124 0.49 -19.04 -9.36
CA GLU A 124 0.52 -19.51 -7.96
C GLU A 124 -0.22 -18.58 -7.01
N THR A 125 -0.16 -17.25 -7.22
CA THR A 125 -0.97 -16.26 -6.48
C THR A 125 -2.46 -16.52 -6.66
N LEU A 126 -2.92 -16.76 -7.89
CA LEU A 126 -4.33 -17.07 -8.18
C LEU A 126 -4.80 -18.37 -7.52
N GLU A 127 -3.95 -19.41 -7.52
CA GLU A 127 -4.23 -20.67 -6.81
C GLU A 127 -4.40 -20.44 -5.29
N ARG A 128 -3.47 -19.67 -4.67
CA ARG A 128 -3.54 -19.36 -3.24
C ARG A 128 -4.76 -18.52 -2.88
N LEU A 129 -5.11 -17.55 -3.73
CA LEU A 129 -6.29 -16.68 -3.58
C LEU A 129 -7.61 -17.36 -3.97
N ARG A 130 -7.58 -18.56 -4.58
CA ARG A 130 -8.75 -19.29 -5.08
C ARG A 130 -9.60 -18.48 -6.05
N THR A 131 -8.95 -17.73 -6.94
CA THR A 131 -9.61 -16.84 -7.91
C THR A 131 -8.97 -16.98 -9.29
N ASP A 132 -9.70 -16.59 -10.33
CA ASP A 132 -9.23 -16.69 -11.72
C ASP A 132 -8.43 -15.45 -12.16
N TYR A 133 -8.54 -14.34 -11.41
CA TYR A 133 -7.82 -13.09 -11.69
C TYR A 133 -7.55 -12.27 -10.44
N ILE A 134 -6.55 -11.40 -10.51
CA ILE A 134 -6.35 -10.27 -9.59
C ILE A 134 -6.57 -8.96 -10.37
N ASP A 135 -6.93 -7.89 -9.66
CA ASP A 135 -7.21 -6.61 -10.34
C ASP A 135 -5.91 -5.91 -10.75
N ILE A 136 -4.93 -5.91 -9.85
CA ILE A 136 -3.63 -5.27 -10.11
C ILE A 136 -2.49 -6.20 -9.68
N VAL A 137 -1.52 -6.42 -10.56
CA VAL A 137 -0.25 -7.07 -10.21
C VAL A 137 0.88 -6.05 -10.18
N PHE A 138 1.65 -6.01 -9.10
CA PHE A 138 2.79 -5.11 -8.96
C PHE A 138 4.12 -5.84 -9.18
N ALA A 139 5.05 -5.20 -9.89
CA ALA A 139 6.46 -5.50 -9.83
C ALA A 139 6.98 -5.03 -8.46
N HIS A 140 7.14 -5.96 -7.49
CA HIS A 140 7.33 -5.63 -6.07
C HIS A 140 8.62 -4.84 -5.80
N ARG A 141 9.67 -5.03 -6.63
CA ARG A 141 10.90 -4.24 -6.65
C ARG A 141 11.44 -4.17 -8.08
N PRO A 142 12.29 -3.20 -8.40
CA PRO A 142 12.97 -3.18 -9.69
C PRO A 142 13.99 -4.32 -9.78
N ASP A 143 14.14 -4.92 -10.95
CA ASP A 143 15.13 -5.95 -11.22
C ASP A 143 16.13 -5.46 -12.28
N PRO A 144 17.32 -4.98 -11.86
CA PRO A 144 18.32 -4.48 -12.80
C PRO A 144 18.99 -5.58 -13.64
N THR A 145 18.74 -6.86 -13.32
CA THR A 145 19.32 -8.00 -14.03
C THR A 145 18.47 -8.49 -15.19
N VAL A 146 17.23 -7.98 -15.31
CA VAL A 146 16.28 -8.35 -16.36
C VAL A 146 16.02 -7.14 -17.28
N PRO A 147 16.08 -7.31 -18.61
CA PRO A 147 15.76 -6.23 -19.54
C PRO A 147 14.33 -5.69 -19.32
N MET A 148 14.15 -4.35 -19.33
CA MET A 148 12.85 -3.72 -19.15
C MET A 148 11.80 -4.21 -20.17
N GLU A 149 12.23 -4.50 -21.41
CA GLU A 149 11.32 -5.05 -22.43
C GLU A 149 10.75 -6.42 -22.03
N GLU A 150 11.56 -7.30 -21.42
CA GLU A 150 11.09 -8.59 -20.94
C GLU A 150 10.04 -8.41 -19.83
N ILE A 151 10.30 -7.50 -18.88
CA ILE A 151 9.40 -7.19 -17.77
C ILE A 151 8.05 -6.68 -18.30
N VAL A 152 8.08 -5.66 -19.16
CA VAL A 152 6.87 -5.06 -19.74
C VAL A 152 6.06 -6.10 -20.53
N ARG A 153 6.71 -6.91 -21.38
CA ARG A 153 6.03 -7.96 -22.14
C ARG A 153 5.45 -9.05 -21.22
N ALA A 154 6.12 -9.39 -20.14
CA ALA A 154 5.63 -10.41 -19.20
C ALA A 154 4.35 -9.95 -18.46
N PHE A 155 4.31 -8.72 -17.95
CA PHE A 155 3.10 -8.17 -17.34
C PHE A 155 1.96 -8.00 -18.35
N ASN A 156 2.27 -7.59 -19.58
CA ASN A 156 1.26 -7.53 -20.66
C ASN A 156 0.69 -8.92 -20.97
N HIS A 157 1.52 -9.95 -21.05
CA HIS A 157 1.05 -11.33 -21.21
C HIS A 157 0.06 -11.77 -20.12
N VAL A 158 0.36 -11.41 -18.86
CA VAL A 158 -0.54 -11.69 -17.72
C VAL A 158 -1.89 -10.98 -17.89
N ILE A 159 -1.90 -9.74 -18.39
CA ILE A 159 -3.12 -8.96 -18.67
C ILE A 159 -3.88 -9.57 -19.86
N GLU A 160 -3.21 -9.83 -20.97
CA GLU A 160 -3.81 -10.38 -22.18
C GLU A 160 -4.45 -11.76 -21.97
N THR A 161 -3.88 -12.56 -21.05
CA THR A 161 -4.44 -13.85 -20.64
C THR A 161 -5.55 -13.75 -19.59
N GLY A 162 -5.95 -12.53 -19.20
CA GLY A 162 -7.05 -12.26 -18.27
C GLY A 162 -6.75 -12.60 -16.81
N LYS A 163 -5.48 -12.77 -16.44
CA LYS A 163 -5.07 -13.11 -15.07
C LYS A 163 -4.90 -11.89 -14.17
N ALA A 164 -4.68 -10.71 -14.76
CA ALA A 164 -4.75 -9.42 -14.11
C ALA A 164 -5.38 -8.40 -15.08
N PHE A 165 -5.90 -7.29 -14.55
CA PHE A 165 -6.46 -6.22 -15.39
C PHE A 165 -5.49 -5.06 -15.57
N TYR A 166 -4.66 -4.82 -14.56
CA TYR A 166 -3.67 -3.75 -14.55
C TYR A 166 -2.36 -4.26 -13.96
N TRP A 167 -1.28 -3.53 -14.26
CA TRP A 167 -0.03 -3.73 -13.57
C TRP A 167 0.54 -2.41 -13.05
N GLY A 168 1.39 -2.50 -12.04
CA GLY A 168 2.06 -1.38 -11.41
C GLY A 168 3.46 -1.74 -10.96
N THR A 169 4.11 -0.77 -10.34
CA THR A 169 5.48 -0.87 -9.81
C THR A 169 5.50 -0.59 -8.31
N SER A 170 6.53 -1.01 -7.60
CA SER A 170 6.68 -0.73 -6.17
C SER A 170 8.12 -0.39 -5.83
N GLU A 171 8.34 0.78 -5.22
CA GLU A 171 9.65 1.32 -4.86
C GLU A 171 10.62 1.47 -6.06
N TRP A 172 10.06 1.67 -7.26
CA TRP A 172 10.85 2.00 -8.43
C TRP A 172 11.23 3.49 -8.42
N SER A 173 12.40 3.83 -8.94
CA SER A 173 12.77 5.23 -9.18
C SER A 173 11.94 5.82 -10.32
N ALA A 174 11.79 7.14 -10.32
CA ALA A 174 11.10 7.83 -11.43
C ALA A 174 11.71 7.48 -12.80
N ARG A 175 13.04 7.33 -12.88
CA ARG A 175 13.75 6.89 -14.11
C ARG A 175 13.32 5.49 -14.57
N GLN A 176 13.16 4.52 -13.63
CA GLN A 176 12.75 3.16 -13.98
C GLN A 176 11.29 3.09 -14.42
N VAL A 177 10.42 3.87 -13.78
CA VAL A 177 9.01 4.00 -14.20
C VAL A 177 8.93 4.64 -15.58
N GLU A 178 9.69 5.71 -15.83
CA GLU A 178 9.79 6.36 -17.16
C GLU A 178 10.28 5.39 -18.23
N GLU A 179 11.29 4.58 -17.94
CA GLU A 179 11.79 3.55 -18.84
C GLU A 179 10.71 2.52 -19.19
N ALA A 180 9.93 2.06 -18.20
CA ALA A 180 8.82 1.14 -18.44
C ALA A 180 7.73 1.77 -19.34
N HIS A 181 7.38 3.03 -19.11
CA HIS A 181 6.44 3.76 -19.96
C HIS A 181 6.96 3.94 -21.39
N HIS A 182 8.24 4.28 -21.54
CA HIS A 182 8.87 4.41 -22.86
C HIS A 182 8.86 3.09 -23.63
N VAL A 183 9.24 1.98 -22.98
CA VAL A 183 9.25 0.65 -23.58
C VAL A 183 7.83 0.23 -23.97
N ALA A 184 6.85 0.42 -23.07
CA ALA A 184 5.45 0.09 -23.34
C ALA A 184 4.93 0.89 -24.55
N SER A 185 5.17 2.20 -24.61
CA SER A 185 4.78 3.05 -25.72
C SER A 185 5.42 2.62 -27.05
N LYS A 186 6.74 2.36 -27.04
CA LYS A 186 7.47 1.92 -28.22
C LYS A 186 6.94 0.60 -28.80
N LEU A 187 6.47 -0.29 -27.94
CA LEU A 187 5.99 -1.62 -28.32
C LEU A 187 4.47 -1.69 -28.46
N ASN A 188 3.76 -0.58 -28.30
CA ASN A 188 2.29 -0.51 -28.28
C ASN A 188 1.70 -1.47 -27.25
N LEU A 189 2.26 -1.47 -26.04
CA LEU A 189 1.86 -2.29 -24.90
C LEU A 189 1.28 -1.41 -23.79
N ILE A 190 0.60 -2.04 -22.82
CA ILE A 190 0.03 -1.40 -21.65
C ILE A 190 1.16 -1.04 -20.68
N ALA A 191 1.29 0.24 -20.35
CA ALA A 191 2.22 0.75 -19.36
C ALA A 191 1.71 0.50 -17.93
N PRO A 192 2.60 0.55 -16.90
CA PRO A 192 2.17 0.48 -15.51
C PRO A 192 1.31 1.70 -15.15
N ILE A 193 0.28 1.49 -14.32
CA ILE A 193 -0.68 2.56 -13.99
C ILE A 193 -0.45 3.19 -12.63
N SER A 194 0.35 2.56 -11.77
CA SER A 194 0.48 2.94 -10.37
C SER A 194 1.82 2.54 -9.79
N GLU A 195 2.32 3.37 -8.88
CA GLU A 195 3.45 3.07 -7.99
C GLU A 195 2.94 2.76 -6.59
N GLN A 196 3.42 1.66 -6.00
CA GLN A 196 3.26 1.43 -4.57
C GLN A 196 4.49 1.93 -3.83
N VAL A 197 4.33 2.99 -3.06
CA VAL A 197 5.44 3.75 -2.47
C VAL A 197 5.25 3.99 -0.98
N GLN A 198 6.36 4.02 -0.22
CA GLN A 198 6.34 4.49 1.16
C GLN A 198 6.09 5.99 1.20
N TYR A 199 5.03 6.39 1.94
CA TYR A 199 4.74 7.80 2.16
C TYR A 199 4.08 8.04 3.51
N HIS A 200 4.63 8.94 4.28
CA HIS A 200 4.11 9.39 5.58
C HIS A 200 4.80 10.69 6.01
N CYS A 201 4.32 11.32 7.05
CA CYS A 201 4.82 12.60 7.58
C CYS A 201 6.35 12.68 7.73
N LEU A 202 7.01 11.55 8.01
CA LEU A 202 8.47 11.48 8.24
C LEU A 202 9.25 10.95 7.01
N HIS A 203 8.58 10.66 5.87
CA HIS A 203 9.20 10.15 4.64
C HIS A 203 8.44 10.67 3.42
N ARG A 204 8.97 11.72 2.78
CA ARG A 204 8.23 12.52 1.80
C ARG A 204 8.93 12.68 0.44
N GLN A 205 10.28 12.66 0.41
CA GLN A 205 11.10 13.10 -0.71
C GLN A 205 10.72 12.43 -2.04
N ARG A 206 10.61 11.10 -2.06
CA ARG A 206 10.29 10.36 -3.29
C ARG A 206 8.90 10.71 -3.80
N PHE A 207 7.93 10.66 -2.91
CA PHE A 207 6.53 10.87 -3.27
C PHE A 207 6.23 12.31 -3.72
N GLU A 208 6.73 13.32 -3.00
CA GLU A 208 6.38 14.72 -3.26
C GLU A 208 7.34 15.44 -4.23
N SER A 209 8.55 14.92 -4.43
CA SER A 209 9.56 15.55 -5.30
C SER A 209 9.94 14.66 -6.48
N GLU A 210 10.53 13.47 -6.24
CA GLU A 210 11.03 12.61 -7.31
C GLU A 210 9.93 12.21 -8.32
N TYR A 211 8.69 11.96 -7.84
CA TYR A 211 7.59 11.53 -8.71
C TYR A 211 6.76 12.65 -9.32
N GLN A 212 7.05 13.91 -9.04
CA GLN A 212 6.29 15.05 -9.56
C GLN A 212 6.14 14.99 -11.08
N TYR A 213 7.23 14.71 -11.80
CA TYR A 213 7.22 14.55 -13.25
C TYR A 213 6.30 13.40 -13.74
N LEU A 214 6.26 12.28 -13.01
CA LEU A 214 5.39 11.15 -13.37
C LEU A 214 3.91 11.52 -13.22
N TYR A 215 3.57 12.30 -12.22
CA TYR A 215 2.20 12.80 -12.03
C TYR A 215 1.78 13.72 -13.17
N GLU A 216 2.63 14.66 -13.53
CA GLU A 216 2.34 15.63 -14.58
C GLU A 216 2.25 14.97 -15.95
N LYS A 217 3.17 14.08 -16.27
CA LYS A 217 3.27 13.46 -17.58
C LYS A 217 2.29 12.32 -17.80
N TYR A 218 2.13 11.45 -16.81
CA TYR A 218 1.36 10.21 -16.94
C TYR A 218 0.11 10.18 -16.11
N ASN A 219 -0.16 11.20 -15.29
CA ASN A 219 -1.19 11.13 -14.24
C ASN A 219 -1.06 9.81 -13.46
N TYR A 220 0.17 9.48 -13.05
CA TYR A 220 0.52 8.20 -12.45
C TYR A 220 -0.16 8.03 -11.11
N GLY A 221 -0.82 6.88 -10.89
CA GLY A 221 -1.50 6.58 -9.64
C GLY A 221 -0.53 6.16 -8.54
N THR A 222 -0.98 6.24 -7.30
CA THR A 222 -0.18 5.74 -6.18
C THR A 222 -1.01 4.93 -5.20
N THR A 223 -0.39 3.89 -4.64
CA THR A 223 -0.86 3.18 -3.47
C THR A 223 0.18 3.34 -2.36
N ILE A 224 -0.24 3.81 -1.19
CA ILE A 224 0.68 4.24 -0.14
C ILE A 224 0.79 3.16 0.92
N TRP A 225 2.01 2.67 1.17
CA TRP A 225 2.28 1.78 2.28
C TRP A 225 3.00 2.48 3.44
N SER A 226 2.90 1.90 4.64
CA SER A 226 3.52 2.39 5.88
C SER A 226 3.11 3.81 6.30
N ALA A 227 1.88 4.23 6.03
CA ALA A 227 1.39 5.58 6.35
C ALA A 227 1.53 5.96 7.83
N LEU A 228 1.59 4.98 8.74
CA LEU A 228 1.87 5.15 10.16
C LEU A 228 3.34 4.91 10.54
N ALA A 229 4.28 4.86 9.58
CA ALA A 229 5.71 4.67 9.84
C ALA A 229 5.99 3.47 10.74
N SER A 230 5.47 2.28 10.40
CA SER A 230 5.54 1.05 11.20
C SER A 230 4.95 1.17 12.61
N GLY A 231 4.11 2.16 12.83
CA GLY A 231 3.45 2.47 14.10
C GLY A 231 4.08 3.62 14.87
N LEU A 232 5.16 4.24 14.39
CA LEU A 232 5.77 5.41 15.06
C LEU A 232 4.77 6.57 15.14
N LEU A 233 4.02 6.82 14.07
CA LEU A 233 3.00 7.87 13.99
C LEU A 233 1.68 7.53 14.74
N THR A 234 1.70 6.51 15.59
CA THR A 234 0.61 6.29 16.56
C THR A 234 0.91 6.93 17.92
N GLY A 235 2.12 7.43 18.12
CA GLY A 235 2.59 7.96 19.40
C GLY A 235 2.98 6.90 20.45
N LYS A 236 2.65 5.63 20.22
CA LYS A 236 2.88 4.55 21.21
C LYS A 236 4.36 4.28 21.53
N TYR A 237 5.28 4.77 20.70
CA TYR A 237 6.73 4.62 20.90
C TYR A 237 7.38 5.86 21.50
N ASN A 238 6.60 6.87 21.89
CA ASN A 238 7.12 8.13 22.44
C ASN A 238 7.91 7.96 23.74
N ASP A 239 7.57 6.93 24.52
CA ASP A 239 8.19 6.66 25.82
C ASP A 239 8.87 5.28 25.88
N GLY A 240 9.16 4.69 24.73
CA GLY A 240 9.80 3.39 24.59
C GLY A 240 9.00 2.40 23.75
N ILE A 241 9.38 1.11 23.79
CA ILE A 241 8.74 0.05 23.00
C ILE A 241 7.78 -0.73 23.90
N PRO A 242 6.44 -0.57 23.71
CA PRO A 242 5.45 -1.31 24.49
C PRO A 242 5.50 -2.81 24.17
N LYS A 243 5.31 -3.64 25.19
CA LYS A 243 5.16 -5.09 25.05
C LYS A 243 3.97 -5.44 24.13
N GLY A 244 4.17 -6.39 23.23
CA GLY A 244 3.19 -6.80 22.22
C GLY A 244 3.05 -5.83 21.05
N SER A 245 3.85 -4.74 21.00
CA SER A 245 3.91 -3.87 19.84
C SER A 245 4.64 -4.53 18.67
N ARG A 246 4.52 -3.95 17.46
CA ARG A 246 5.15 -4.48 16.24
C ARG A 246 6.67 -4.62 16.38
N PHE A 247 7.34 -3.68 17.04
CA PHE A 247 8.78 -3.74 17.24
C PHE A 247 9.18 -4.80 18.28
N ASP A 248 8.34 -5.02 19.28
CA ASP A 248 8.55 -6.07 20.29
C ASP A 248 8.31 -7.48 19.73
N THR A 249 7.27 -7.66 18.89
CA THR A 249 6.89 -8.97 18.33
C THR A 249 7.69 -9.38 17.10
N ASN A 250 8.44 -8.45 16.46
CA ASN A 250 9.28 -8.73 15.29
C ASN A 250 10.68 -8.10 15.46
N PRO A 251 11.43 -8.44 16.54
CA PRO A 251 12.65 -7.76 16.90
C PRO A 251 13.75 -7.85 15.86
N ASP A 252 13.93 -9.01 15.22
CA ASP A 252 14.97 -9.22 14.21
C ASP A 252 14.72 -8.36 12.96
N PHE A 253 13.46 -8.26 12.53
CA PHE A 253 13.10 -7.47 11.37
C PHE A 253 13.26 -5.96 11.62
N PHE A 254 12.92 -5.49 12.81
CA PHE A 254 12.97 -4.06 13.16
C PHE A 254 14.22 -3.65 13.93
N LYS A 255 15.22 -4.52 14.08
CA LYS A 255 16.45 -4.24 14.83
C LYS A 255 17.07 -2.89 14.47
N ASN A 256 17.36 -2.68 13.19
CA ASN A 256 17.97 -1.45 12.69
C ASN A 256 17.06 -0.22 12.91
N THR A 257 15.74 -0.39 12.79
CA THR A 257 14.78 0.68 13.05
C THR A 257 14.82 1.09 14.52
N VAL A 258 14.75 0.13 15.43
CA VAL A 258 14.79 0.35 16.89
C VAL A 258 16.12 0.99 17.30
N GLU A 259 17.25 0.49 16.80
CA GLU A 259 18.55 1.07 17.03
C GLU A 259 18.65 2.51 16.50
N SER A 260 18.02 2.81 15.37
CA SER A 260 18.00 4.16 14.81
C SER A 260 17.19 5.14 15.68
N LEU A 261 16.13 4.68 16.35
CA LEU A 261 15.32 5.53 17.23
C LEU A 261 16.07 6.01 18.47
N SER A 262 17.11 5.28 18.94
CA SER A 262 17.95 5.70 20.05
C SER A 262 19.01 6.75 19.67
N LYS A 263 19.23 6.98 18.37
CA LYS A 263 20.17 7.98 17.86
C LYS A 263 19.51 9.37 17.78
N GLU A 264 20.33 10.41 17.62
CA GLU A 264 19.87 11.81 17.56
C GLU A 264 18.72 12.03 16.54
N ASP A 265 18.87 11.53 15.31
CA ASP A 265 17.83 11.67 14.29
C ASP A 265 16.53 10.92 14.63
N GLY A 266 16.64 9.78 15.32
CA GLY A 266 15.50 9.03 15.81
C GLY A 266 14.77 9.77 16.93
N GLN A 267 15.51 10.36 17.87
CA GLN A 267 14.94 11.18 18.94
C GLN A 267 14.24 12.42 18.38
N LYS A 268 14.81 13.10 17.39
CA LYS A 268 14.15 14.20 16.68
C LYS A 268 12.82 13.77 16.05
N LYS A 269 12.75 12.55 15.48
CA LYS A 269 11.48 12.01 14.93
C LYS A 269 10.44 11.79 16.04
N ILE A 270 10.87 11.27 17.21
CA ILE A 270 9.97 11.07 18.36
C ILE A 270 9.43 12.41 18.85
N GLU A 271 10.27 13.44 18.98
CA GLU A 271 9.84 14.78 19.38
C GLU A 271 8.81 15.35 18.38
N LYS A 272 9.05 15.26 17.08
CA LYS A 272 8.08 15.66 16.06
C LYS A 272 6.74 14.91 16.20
N VAL A 273 6.76 13.61 16.54
CA VAL A 273 5.54 12.84 16.80
C VAL A 273 4.81 13.33 18.04
N LYS A 274 5.52 13.70 19.11
CA LYS A 274 4.92 14.30 20.32
C LYS A 274 4.26 15.64 20.00
N GLU A 275 4.93 16.50 19.24
CA GLU A 275 4.35 17.79 18.80
C GLU A 275 3.12 17.58 17.88
N LEU A 276 3.19 16.62 16.95
CA LEU A 276 2.03 16.25 16.12
C LEU A 276 0.87 15.71 16.96
N THR A 277 1.16 14.95 18.03
CA THR A 277 0.13 14.44 18.95
C THR A 277 -0.59 15.59 19.63
N ALA A 278 0.14 16.53 20.23
CA ALA A 278 -0.42 17.70 20.87
C ALA A 278 -1.24 18.58 19.88
N PHE A 279 -0.74 18.75 18.65
CA PHE A 279 -1.41 19.46 17.59
C PHE A 279 -2.73 18.76 17.19
N ALA A 280 -2.71 17.45 16.97
CA ALA A 280 -3.88 16.65 16.58
C ALA A 280 -5.00 16.75 17.61
N GLU A 281 -4.67 16.61 18.89
CA GLU A 281 -5.61 16.67 20.00
C GLU A 281 -6.21 18.07 20.15
N LYS A 282 -5.37 19.09 20.17
CA LYS A 282 -5.76 20.47 20.47
C LYS A 282 -6.51 21.15 19.30
N GLU A 283 -5.99 21.01 18.08
CA GLU A 283 -6.49 21.78 16.92
C GLU A 283 -7.55 21.00 16.11
N LEU A 284 -7.49 19.67 16.09
CA LEU A 284 -8.33 18.83 15.25
C LEU A 284 -9.28 17.92 16.05
N GLY A 285 -9.00 17.71 17.34
CA GLY A 285 -9.79 16.82 18.21
C GLY A 285 -9.69 15.35 17.77
N CYS A 286 -8.52 14.90 17.35
CA CYS A 286 -8.29 13.54 16.87
C CYS A 286 -6.96 12.95 17.37
N SER A 287 -6.77 11.64 17.20
CA SER A 287 -5.49 11.00 17.48
C SER A 287 -4.43 11.35 16.43
N VAL A 288 -3.16 11.27 16.79
CA VAL A 288 -2.04 11.45 15.84
C VAL A 288 -2.07 10.42 14.73
N SER A 289 -2.57 9.19 14.99
CA SER A 289 -2.77 8.16 13.95
C SER A 289 -3.76 8.63 12.89
N ASN A 290 -4.91 9.15 13.31
CA ASN A 290 -5.93 9.64 12.39
C ASN A 290 -5.44 10.88 11.62
N LEU A 291 -4.69 11.77 12.28
CA LEU A 291 -4.02 12.88 11.61
C LEU A 291 -3.06 12.39 10.53
N ALA A 292 -2.17 11.45 10.85
CA ALA A 292 -1.16 10.94 9.92
C ALA A 292 -1.79 10.24 8.70
N LEU A 293 -2.83 9.44 8.91
CA LEU A 293 -3.58 8.79 7.83
C LEU A 293 -4.30 9.83 6.94
N ALA A 294 -4.97 10.80 7.56
CA ALA A 294 -5.66 11.86 6.84
C ALA A 294 -4.67 12.76 6.08
N TRP A 295 -3.52 13.07 6.69
CA TRP A 295 -2.46 13.83 6.04
C TRP A 295 -1.92 13.13 4.79
N ALA A 296 -1.60 11.84 4.88
CA ALA A 296 -1.16 11.06 3.72
C ALA A 296 -2.25 10.99 2.64
N ALA A 297 -3.49 10.73 3.02
CA ALA A 297 -4.62 10.67 2.11
C ALA A 297 -5.02 12.05 1.54
N SER A 298 -4.62 13.16 2.15
CA SER A 298 -4.95 14.52 1.66
C SER A 298 -4.13 14.96 0.45
N HIS A 299 -3.04 14.23 0.13
CA HIS A 299 -2.24 14.57 -1.05
C HIS A 299 -3.02 14.23 -2.34
N PRO A 300 -3.07 15.13 -3.34
CA PRO A 300 -3.89 14.94 -4.55
C PRO A 300 -3.51 13.68 -5.35
N HIS A 301 -2.24 13.26 -5.30
CA HIS A 301 -1.75 12.07 -5.97
C HIS A 301 -1.82 10.78 -5.13
N ALA A 302 -2.31 10.85 -3.89
CA ALA A 302 -2.58 9.67 -3.08
C ALA A 302 -3.89 9.01 -3.53
N SER A 303 -3.83 7.90 -4.28
CA SER A 303 -5.05 7.22 -4.72
C SER A 303 -5.66 6.39 -3.59
N THR A 304 -4.84 5.62 -2.88
CA THR A 304 -5.25 4.85 -1.70
C THR A 304 -4.14 4.73 -0.68
N VAL A 305 -4.50 4.71 0.59
CA VAL A 305 -3.59 4.50 1.73
C VAL A 305 -3.87 3.12 2.32
N ILE A 306 -2.84 2.27 2.34
CA ILE A 306 -2.95 0.89 2.79
C ILE A 306 -2.85 0.84 4.32
N LEU A 307 -3.94 0.42 4.95
CA LEU A 307 -4.04 0.26 6.41
C LEU A 307 -3.51 -1.10 6.84
N GLY A 308 -2.79 -1.14 7.94
CA GLY A 308 -2.45 -2.38 8.66
C GLY A 308 -3.30 -2.51 9.92
N ALA A 309 -3.88 -3.70 10.14
CA ALA A 309 -4.63 -3.98 11.36
C ALA A 309 -4.41 -5.42 11.83
N THR A 310 -4.30 -5.61 13.14
CA THR A 310 -4.24 -6.93 13.80
C THR A 310 -5.51 -7.26 14.58
N LYS A 311 -6.44 -6.31 14.65
CA LYS A 311 -7.74 -6.41 15.31
C LYS A 311 -8.79 -5.56 14.58
N PRO A 312 -10.08 -5.99 14.59
CA PRO A 312 -11.17 -5.23 13.95
C PRO A 312 -11.31 -3.79 14.45
N GLU A 313 -11.09 -3.55 15.75
CA GLU A 313 -11.24 -2.21 16.36
C GLU A 313 -10.26 -1.19 15.75
N GLN A 314 -9.08 -1.66 15.28
CA GLN A 314 -8.11 -0.80 14.61
C GLN A 314 -8.61 -0.32 13.24
N ILE A 315 -9.40 -1.13 12.53
CA ILE A 315 -10.06 -0.70 11.28
C ILE A 315 -11.01 0.45 11.58
N ILE A 316 -11.89 0.26 12.57
CA ILE A 316 -12.88 1.28 12.96
C ILE A 316 -12.18 2.57 13.40
N ASP A 317 -11.11 2.46 14.19
CA ASP A 317 -10.35 3.62 14.64
C ASP A 317 -9.65 4.34 13.49
N ASN A 318 -8.98 3.60 12.60
CA ASN A 318 -8.29 4.17 11.42
C ASN A 318 -9.28 4.89 10.48
N LEU A 319 -10.51 4.38 10.33
CA LEU A 319 -11.52 4.99 9.46
C LEU A 319 -12.05 6.36 9.97
N LYS A 320 -11.82 6.70 11.25
CA LYS A 320 -12.08 8.06 11.76
C LYS A 320 -11.24 9.11 11.01
N ALA A 321 -10.14 8.70 10.39
CA ALA A 321 -9.34 9.55 9.53
C ALA A 321 -10.12 10.12 8.33
N LEU A 322 -11.24 9.51 7.89
CA LEU A 322 -12.12 10.06 6.85
C LEU A 322 -12.73 11.41 7.25
N GLU A 323 -13.09 11.57 8.52
CA GLU A 323 -13.60 12.84 9.03
C GLU A 323 -12.47 13.88 9.25
N VAL A 324 -11.29 13.41 9.65
CA VAL A 324 -10.10 14.27 9.79
C VAL A 324 -9.63 14.77 8.42
N LEU A 325 -9.73 13.94 7.38
CA LEU A 325 -9.38 14.29 6.01
C LEU A 325 -10.09 15.58 5.54
N LYS A 326 -11.35 15.78 5.92
CA LYS A 326 -12.13 16.98 5.60
C LYS A 326 -11.58 18.23 6.28
N LYS A 327 -10.79 18.08 7.36
CA LYS A 327 -10.19 19.17 8.15
C LYS A 327 -8.78 19.53 7.69
N ILE A 328 -8.16 18.74 6.79
CA ILE A 328 -6.80 19.02 6.29
C ILE A 328 -6.87 20.11 5.22
N THR A 329 -7.05 21.35 5.66
CA THR A 329 -6.97 22.53 4.78
C THR A 329 -5.51 22.88 4.46
N PRO A 330 -5.23 23.75 3.46
CA PRO A 330 -3.88 24.25 3.20
C PRO A 330 -3.21 24.85 4.44
N GLU A 331 -3.96 25.58 5.27
CA GLU A 331 -3.46 26.21 6.51
C GLU A 331 -3.08 25.16 7.55
N VAL A 332 -3.92 24.11 7.72
CA VAL A 332 -3.62 22.99 8.61
C VAL A 332 -2.38 22.24 8.11
N ARG A 333 -2.29 21.97 6.80
CA ARG A 333 -1.12 21.32 6.20
C ARG A 333 0.15 22.14 6.42
N GLN A 334 0.07 23.48 6.31
CA GLN A 334 1.21 24.36 6.58
C GLN A 334 1.68 24.30 8.04
N LYS A 335 0.73 24.26 9.00
CA LYS A 335 1.08 24.07 10.43
C LYS A 335 1.77 22.72 10.68
N ILE A 336 1.27 21.65 10.08
CA ILE A 336 1.89 20.32 10.15
C ILE A 336 3.29 20.36 9.55
N ASN A 337 3.49 20.99 8.40
CA ASN A 337 4.79 21.12 7.74
C ASN A 337 5.81 21.85 8.62
N LYS A 338 5.39 22.88 9.37
CA LYS A 338 6.25 23.57 10.33
C LYS A 338 6.73 22.67 11.47
N ILE A 339 5.86 21.79 11.99
CA ILE A 339 6.24 20.80 13.00
C ILE A 339 7.22 19.78 12.41
N LEU A 340 6.92 19.30 11.22
CA LEU A 340 7.71 18.27 10.56
C LEU A 340 9.09 18.75 10.13
N ASP A 341 9.20 20.01 9.69
CA ASP A 341 10.45 20.63 9.22
C ASP A 341 11.27 19.69 8.30
N ASN A 342 10.56 19.12 7.32
CA ASN A 342 11.11 18.14 6.39
C ASN A 342 10.49 18.24 4.99
N ASP A 343 10.14 19.46 4.59
CA ASP A 343 9.61 19.70 3.25
C ASP A 343 10.62 19.23 2.20
N PRO A 344 10.17 18.43 1.22
CA PRO A 344 11.06 17.98 0.15
C PRO A 344 11.64 19.15 -0.61
N SER A 345 12.93 19.06 -0.93
CA SER A 345 13.57 20.04 -1.80
C SER A 345 13.02 19.88 -3.22
N PRO A 346 12.42 20.91 -3.82
CA PRO A 346 12.01 20.84 -5.21
C PRO A 346 13.25 20.69 -6.11
N GLU A 347 13.07 20.15 -7.30
CA GLU A 347 14.11 20.21 -8.32
C GLU A 347 14.47 21.66 -8.62
N PRO A 348 15.77 22.00 -8.74
CA PRO A 348 16.16 23.38 -8.96
C PRO A 348 15.64 23.88 -10.30
N ASN A 349 14.78 24.90 -10.28
CA ASN A 349 14.40 25.61 -11.48
C ASN A 349 15.50 26.60 -11.83
N LEU A 350 16.34 26.24 -12.81
CA LEU A 350 17.44 27.08 -13.27
C LEU A 350 17.01 28.22 -14.23
N ARG A 351 15.72 28.24 -14.60
CA ARG A 351 15.15 29.34 -15.41
C ARG A 351 14.18 30.15 -14.56
N PRO A 352 14.60 31.28 -13.99
CA PRO A 352 13.66 32.16 -13.30
C PRO A 352 12.58 32.64 -14.28
N LEU A 353 11.33 32.67 -13.79
CA LEU A 353 10.20 33.23 -14.54
C LEU A 353 10.33 34.75 -14.65
#